data_cd0860a9b302a43c817418cb6888779f
#
_entry.id   cd0860a9b302a43c817418cb6888779f
#
_cell.length_a   1.000
_cell.length_b   1.000
_cell.length_c   1.000
_cell.angle_alpha   90.00
_cell.angle_beta   90.00
_cell.angle_gamma   90.00
#
_symmetry.space_group_name_H-M   'P 1'
#
loop_
_entity.id
_entity.type
_entity.pdbx_description
1 polymer ?
#
loop_
_entity_poly.entity_id
_entity_poly.type
_entity_poly.pdbx_seq_one_letter_code
_entity_poly.pdbx_strand_id
1 'polypeptide(L)'
;AAGLPLSARAQPKRGGHLRAAIGHGQTTDTLNPGTYENSFTTSLSYAIHGHLTEVAQDGSLKPELAESWEASPDAKVWRVKIRKGVTFHSGKPLELADVVNSINFHRGEDSTSAAGPIVAPIHDIATEGDDTVVFTLDGGNADFPFILSDYHLTICPADGDSIDWRSGDGCGSYELINFNPGVSYSVERHEGHWRDDVAWFDSAEIIAIVDQNARTTALVSGDVQVADRLDLKTVGLLSRRPDIQINAVAGTQHYTFAMDTREAPYNDNNVRQALKYGVNRQELVDKILFGYGSIGNDHPIGQGQRFYNSELEQKAYDPDKAKWYLKQAGLDSVDVTLSAADAAFVGAVDAAVLYQSSAADAGINLTPSREPNDGYWSDVWMKKDFVSVYWSGRVVEDQMFSTAYQCGASWNDSFWCNERFDELMIKARSELDEDKRREMYYEMQALVSNEGGVIIPMFANWVFGNSTKVAHTEEMSSNWDVDGMRFVERWWMA
;
A
#
# COMPACT_ATOMS: atom_id res chain seq x y z
N ALA A 1 31.29 9.41 -24.53
CA ALA A 1 30.12 8.72 -24.02
C ALA A 1 29.27 8.29 -25.21
N ALA A 2 29.37 7.01 -25.60
CA ALA A 2 28.51 6.42 -26.62
C ALA A 2 27.24 5.96 -25.87
N GLY A 3 26.10 6.60 -26.18
CA GLY A 3 24.79 6.16 -25.66
C GLY A 3 24.52 4.75 -26.18
N LEU A 4 24.27 3.85 -25.27
CA LEU A 4 23.70 2.55 -25.60
C LEU A 4 22.33 2.78 -26.25
N PRO A 5 21.97 2.07 -27.33
CA PRO A 5 20.67 2.20 -27.92
C PRO A 5 19.63 1.76 -26.90
N LEU A 6 18.62 2.61 -26.62
CA LEU A 6 17.38 2.21 -25.96
C LEU A 6 16.86 1.01 -26.74
N SER A 7 16.88 -0.18 -26.12
CA SER A 7 16.24 -1.34 -26.70
C SER A 7 14.77 -1.00 -26.90
N ALA A 8 14.29 -1.07 -28.15
CA ALA A 8 12.87 -0.93 -28.44
C ALA A 8 12.15 -1.98 -27.60
N ARG A 9 11.42 -1.56 -26.57
CA ARG A 9 10.61 -2.46 -25.75
C ARG A 9 9.61 -3.16 -26.66
N ALA A 10 9.43 -4.44 -26.47
CA ALA A 10 8.44 -5.22 -27.19
C ALA A 10 7.06 -4.57 -26.99
N GLN A 11 6.37 -4.30 -28.08
CA GLN A 11 4.97 -3.84 -28.03
C GLN A 11 4.10 -4.92 -27.39
N PRO A 12 3.10 -4.57 -26.56
CA PRO A 12 2.14 -5.53 -26.03
C PRO A 12 1.55 -6.36 -27.16
N LYS A 13 1.57 -7.66 -27.00
CA LYS A 13 0.93 -8.63 -27.92
C LYS A 13 0.27 -9.74 -27.12
N ARG A 14 -0.85 -10.22 -27.60
CA ARG A 14 -1.55 -11.36 -27.00
C ARG A 14 -0.79 -12.64 -27.28
N GLY A 15 -0.80 -13.53 -26.29
CA GLY A 15 -0.26 -14.88 -26.39
C GLY A 15 0.59 -15.30 -25.20
N GLY A 16 0.73 -16.62 -25.05
CA GLY A 16 1.61 -17.24 -24.08
C GLY A 16 0.98 -17.50 -22.72
N HIS A 17 1.74 -18.21 -21.90
CA HIS A 17 1.34 -18.63 -20.55
C HIS A 17 2.28 -18.03 -19.51
N LEU A 18 1.73 -17.32 -18.54
CA LEU A 18 2.47 -16.75 -17.41
C LEU A 18 2.46 -17.72 -16.23
N ARG A 19 3.62 -17.97 -15.62
CA ARG A 19 3.71 -18.57 -14.28
C ARG A 19 4.38 -17.58 -13.34
N ALA A 20 3.73 -17.26 -12.22
CA ALA A 20 4.26 -16.35 -11.23
C ALA A 20 4.23 -16.95 -9.82
N ALA A 21 5.26 -16.64 -9.02
CA ALA A 21 5.35 -17.03 -7.63
C ALA A 21 5.08 -15.84 -6.73
N ILE A 22 4.11 -15.96 -5.83
CA ILE A 22 3.73 -14.94 -4.84
C ILE A 22 4.07 -15.43 -3.43
N GLY A 23 4.66 -14.55 -2.62
CA GLY A 23 5.16 -14.85 -1.28
C GLY A 23 4.09 -15.01 -0.20
N HIS A 24 2.83 -14.97 -0.58
CA HIS A 24 1.68 -15.17 0.29
C HIS A 24 0.80 -16.31 -0.25
N GLY A 25 -0.07 -16.77 0.59
CA GLY A 25 -1.07 -17.80 0.34
C GLY A 25 -1.27 -18.64 1.59
N GLN A 26 -2.52 -18.91 1.91
CA GLN A 26 -2.92 -19.64 3.11
C GLN A 26 -3.96 -20.69 2.73
N THR A 27 -3.96 -21.83 3.42
CA THR A 27 -4.97 -22.89 3.21
C THR A 27 -6.38 -22.46 3.56
N THR A 28 -6.51 -21.32 4.25
CA THR A 28 -7.78 -20.66 4.60
C THR A 28 -8.24 -19.64 3.56
N ASP A 29 -7.46 -19.39 2.50
CA ASP A 29 -7.86 -18.51 1.41
C ASP A 29 -9.13 -19.05 0.74
N THR A 30 -10.02 -18.15 0.38
CA THR A 30 -11.29 -18.47 -0.29
C THR A 30 -11.55 -17.50 -1.44
N LEU A 31 -12.62 -17.75 -2.20
CA LEU A 31 -13.10 -16.80 -3.21
C LEU A 31 -13.97 -15.68 -2.60
N ASN A 32 -14.19 -15.70 -1.29
CA ASN A 32 -14.99 -14.68 -0.61
C ASN A 32 -14.22 -13.35 -0.55
N PRO A 33 -14.67 -12.30 -1.25
CA PRO A 33 -13.94 -11.03 -1.28
C PRO A 33 -13.83 -10.36 0.08
N GLY A 34 -14.72 -10.65 1.02
CA GLY A 34 -14.64 -10.16 2.40
C GLY A 34 -13.47 -10.74 3.21
N THR A 35 -12.78 -11.76 2.70
CA THR A 35 -11.64 -12.43 3.37
C THR A 35 -10.31 -12.25 2.67
N TYR A 36 -10.21 -11.40 1.66
CA TYR A 36 -8.96 -11.15 0.96
C TYR A 36 -7.99 -10.35 1.85
N GLU A 37 -6.85 -10.94 2.20
CA GLU A 37 -5.91 -10.33 3.15
C GLU A 37 -4.45 -10.37 2.68
N ASN A 38 -4.18 -10.97 1.50
CA ASN A 38 -2.82 -11.20 1.06
C ASN A 38 -2.66 -11.02 -0.46
N SER A 39 -1.42 -10.90 -0.93
CA SER A 39 -1.10 -10.64 -2.33
C SER A 39 -1.60 -11.71 -3.29
N PHE A 40 -1.74 -12.97 -2.83
CA PHE A 40 -2.26 -14.06 -3.64
C PHE A 40 -3.75 -13.85 -3.96
N THR A 41 -4.57 -13.54 -2.96
CA THR A 41 -6.00 -13.24 -3.15
C THR A 41 -6.22 -11.88 -3.80
N THR A 42 -5.37 -10.88 -3.53
CA THR A 42 -5.43 -9.57 -4.20
C THR A 42 -5.19 -9.70 -5.71
N SER A 43 -4.16 -10.46 -6.12
CA SER A 43 -3.91 -10.68 -7.56
C SER A 43 -5.02 -11.48 -8.25
N LEU A 44 -5.64 -12.42 -7.53
CA LEU A 44 -6.81 -13.15 -8.01
C LEU A 44 -8.00 -12.21 -8.23
N SER A 45 -8.29 -11.36 -7.24
CA SER A 45 -9.35 -10.36 -7.30
C SER A 45 -9.28 -9.54 -8.59
N TYR A 46 -8.13 -8.92 -8.84
CA TYR A 46 -7.94 -8.09 -10.02
C TYR A 46 -7.95 -8.86 -11.35
N ALA A 47 -7.59 -10.14 -11.35
CA ALA A 47 -7.60 -10.93 -12.57
C ALA A 47 -9.02 -11.33 -13.01
N ILE A 48 -9.87 -11.79 -12.07
CA ILE A 48 -11.16 -12.41 -12.41
C ILE A 48 -12.37 -11.49 -12.19
N HIS A 49 -12.23 -10.42 -11.39
CA HIS A 49 -13.34 -9.50 -11.12
C HIS A 49 -13.08 -8.11 -11.72
N GLY A 50 -14.16 -7.40 -12.00
CA GLY A 50 -14.13 -5.97 -12.25
C GLY A 50 -14.34 -5.19 -10.95
N HIS A 51 -13.80 -3.97 -10.94
CA HIS A 51 -14.00 -2.97 -9.88
C HIS A 51 -14.65 -1.73 -10.49
N LEU A 52 -15.19 -0.85 -9.67
CA LEU A 52 -15.81 0.37 -10.22
C LEU A 52 -14.74 1.30 -10.80
N THR A 53 -13.60 1.39 -10.15
CA THR A 53 -12.48 2.24 -10.57
C THR A 53 -11.16 1.48 -10.49
N GLU A 54 -10.15 1.97 -11.19
CA GLU A 54 -8.80 1.39 -11.22
C GLU A 54 -7.76 2.44 -10.86
N VAL A 55 -6.81 2.09 -9.98
CA VAL A 55 -5.59 2.88 -9.78
C VAL A 55 -4.61 2.53 -10.90
N ALA A 56 -4.28 3.53 -11.71
CA ALA A 56 -3.33 3.39 -12.80
C ALA A 56 -1.89 3.26 -12.32
N GLN A 57 -0.97 3.02 -13.24
CA GLN A 57 0.45 2.85 -12.96
C GLN A 57 1.09 4.13 -12.43
N ASP A 58 0.62 5.30 -12.85
CA ASP A 58 1.03 6.62 -12.36
C ASP A 58 0.34 7.05 -11.05
N GLY A 59 -0.47 6.16 -10.45
CA GLY A 59 -1.26 6.44 -9.25
C GLY A 59 -2.55 7.25 -9.49
N SER A 60 -2.83 7.65 -10.72
CA SER A 60 -4.09 8.33 -11.06
C SER A 60 -5.27 7.34 -11.04
N LEU A 61 -6.47 7.87 -10.82
CA LEU A 61 -7.68 7.08 -10.86
C LEU A 61 -8.24 7.02 -12.28
N LYS A 62 -8.57 5.82 -12.73
CA LYS A 62 -9.18 5.56 -14.04
C LYS A 62 -10.57 4.94 -13.91
N PRO A 63 -11.48 5.19 -14.88
CA PRO A 63 -12.70 4.43 -15.04
C PRO A 63 -12.43 2.96 -15.30
N GLU A 64 -13.20 2.07 -14.61
CA GLU A 64 -13.24 0.64 -14.91
C GLU A 64 -14.69 0.24 -15.21
N LEU A 65 -15.43 -0.40 -14.31
CA LEU A 65 -16.87 -0.63 -14.49
C LEU A 65 -17.70 0.64 -14.34
N ALA A 66 -17.23 1.61 -13.56
CA ALA A 66 -17.75 2.97 -13.62
C ALA A 66 -17.24 3.66 -14.88
N GLU A 67 -18.13 4.18 -15.71
CA GLU A 67 -17.80 4.99 -16.89
C GLU A 67 -17.39 6.41 -16.49
N SER A 68 -18.05 6.94 -15.45
CA SER A 68 -17.79 8.27 -14.88
C SER A 68 -18.40 8.37 -13.48
N TRP A 69 -18.01 9.40 -12.75
CA TRP A 69 -18.58 9.73 -11.44
C TRP A 69 -18.66 11.24 -11.24
N GLU A 70 -19.63 11.65 -10.43
CA GLU A 70 -19.87 13.04 -10.05
C GLU A 70 -20.12 13.15 -8.55
N ALA A 71 -19.56 14.20 -7.92
CA ALA A 71 -19.79 14.50 -6.52
C ALA A 71 -20.75 15.65 -6.29
N SER A 72 -21.49 15.62 -5.20
CA SER A 72 -22.07 16.84 -4.64
C SER A 72 -20.98 17.82 -4.16
N PRO A 73 -21.27 19.14 -4.06
CA PRO A 73 -20.26 20.12 -3.67
C PRO A 73 -19.57 19.87 -2.32
N ASP A 74 -20.21 19.09 -1.45
CA ASP A 74 -19.69 18.70 -0.13
C ASP A 74 -19.09 17.28 -0.13
N ALA A 75 -18.92 16.66 -1.29
CA ALA A 75 -18.41 15.31 -1.50
C ALA A 75 -19.16 14.22 -0.70
N LYS A 76 -20.42 14.44 -0.32
CA LYS A 76 -21.24 13.48 0.42
C LYS A 76 -22.05 12.56 -0.49
N VAL A 77 -22.48 13.04 -1.65
CA VAL A 77 -23.27 12.26 -2.59
C VAL A 77 -22.47 12.05 -3.86
N TRP A 78 -22.27 10.79 -4.20
CA TRP A 78 -21.55 10.38 -5.39
C TRP A 78 -22.49 9.64 -6.35
N ARG A 79 -22.62 10.14 -7.58
CA ARG A 79 -23.33 9.47 -8.69
C ARG A 79 -22.30 8.78 -9.55
N VAL A 80 -22.38 7.47 -9.60
CA VAL A 80 -21.45 6.61 -10.34
C VAL A 80 -22.19 5.98 -11.50
N LYS A 81 -21.85 6.37 -12.72
CA LYS A 81 -22.45 5.84 -13.94
C LYS A 81 -21.78 4.52 -14.31
N ILE A 82 -22.55 3.45 -14.38
CA ILE A 82 -22.11 2.09 -14.66
C ILE A 82 -22.07 1.84 -16.17
N ARG A 83 -21.01 1.22 -16.63
CA ARG A 83 -20.76 0.85 -18.03
C ARG A 83 -21.78 -0.15 -18.52
N LYS A 84 -22.39 0.12 -19.68
CA LYS A 84 -23.32 -0.81 -20.35
C LYS A 84 -22.57 -1.81 -21.23
N GLY A 85 -23.16 -2.97 -21.43
CA GLY A 85 -22.63 -4.00 -22.33
C GLY A 85 -21.52 -4.88 -21.74
N VAL A 86 -21.23 -4.73 -20.44
CA VAL A 86 -20.37 -5.65 -19.72
C VAL A 86 -21.14 -6.92 -19.39
N THR A 87 -20.48 -8.06 -19.50
CA THR A 87 -21.01 -9.36 -19.07
C THR A 87 -20.08 -10.04 -18.09
N PHE A 88 -20.64 -10.82 -17.20
CA PHE A 88 -19.88 -11.80 -16.43
C PHE A 88 -19.35 -12.92 -17.32
N HIS A 89 -18.41 -13.72 -16.87
CA HIS A 89 -17.84 -14.86 -17.61
C HIS A 89 -18.92 -15.88 -18.00
N SER A 90 -19.95 -16.05 -17.17
CA SER A 90 -21.14 -16.86 -17.46
C SER A 90 -21.99 -16.36 -18.63
N GLY A 91 -21.75 -15.13 -19.09
CA GLY A 91 -22.57 -14.44 -20.08
C GLY A 91 -23.74 -13.64 -19.50
N LYS A 92 -23.94 -13.64 -18.17
CA LYS A 92 -24.93 -12.77 -17.50
C LYS A 92 -24.56 -11.31 -17.72
N PRO A 93 -25.48 -10.43 -18.19
CA PRO A 93 -25.22 -8.99 -18.22
C PRO A 93 -24.98 -8.42 -16.84
N LEU A 94 -24.08 -7.44 -16.74
CA LEU A 94 -23.89 -6.63 -15.54
C LEU A 94 -25.10 -5.71 -15.35
N GLU A 95 -25.71 -5.76 -14.17
CA GLU A 95 -26.86 -4.96 -13.76
C GLU A 95 -26.53 -4.12 -12.52
N LEU A 96 -27.31 -3.06 -12.26
CA LEU A 96 -27.10 -2.21 -11.08
C LEU A 96 -27.22 -2.99 -9.77
N ALA A 97 -28.06 -4.04 -9.74
CA ALA A 97 -28.20 -4.92 -8.56
C ALA A 97 -26.89 -5.63 -8.22
N ASP A 98 -26.08 -6.02 -9.22
CA ASP A 98 -24.79 -6.66 -8.98
C ASP A 98 -23.85 -5.70 -8.25
N VAL A 99 -23.81 -4.43 -8.66
CA VAL A 99 -23.00 -3.40 -8.01
C VAL A 99 -23.48 -3.11 -6.59
N VAL A 100 -24.79 -2.87 -6.43
CA VAL A 100 -25.38 -2.54 -5.12
C VAL A 100 -25.17 -3.69 -4.12
N ASN A 101 -25.44 -4.92 -4.52
CA ASN A 101 -25.28 -6.08 -3.65
C ASN A 101 -23.81 -6.35 -3.33
N SER A 102 -22.89 -6.16 -4.29
CA SER A 102 -21.45 -6.35 -4.05
C SER A 102 -20.94 -5.39 -2.98
N ILE A 103 -21.31 -4.13 -3.03
CA ILE A 103 -20.89 -3.18 -1.98
C ILE A 103 -21.61 -3.47 -0.65
N ASN A 104 -22.92 -3.76 -0.68
CA ASN A 104 -23.68 -4.06 0.52
C ASN A 104 -23.23 -5.35 1.22
N PHE A 105 -22.64 -6.32 0.50
CA PHE A 105 -22.05 -7.53 1.07
C PHE A 105 -21.02 -7.24 2.18
N HIS A 106 -20.32 -6.13 2.08
CA HIS A 106 -19.31 -5.71 3.06
C HIS A 106 -19.86 -4.85 4.20
N ARG A 107 -21.15 -4.49 4.17
CA ARG A 107 -21.79 -3.55 5.10
C ARG A 107 -22.71 -4.27 6.08
N GLY A 108 -23.07 -3.57 7.16
CA GLY A 108 -23.99 -4.05 8.20
C GLY A 108 -23.27 -4.55 9.45
N GLU A 109 -24.02 -4.59 10.57
CA GLU A 109 -23.49 -4.97 11.90
C GLU A 109 -23.04 -6.44 11.95
N ASP A 110 -23.64 -7.29 11.14
CA ASP A 110 -23.32 -8.72 11.06
C ASP A 110 -22.19 -9.04 10.05
N SER A 111 -21.68 -8.04 9.33
CA SER A 111 -20.63 -8.24 8.35
C SER A 111 -19.29 -8.54 9.03
N THR A 112 -18.67 -9.64 8.64
CA THR A 112 -17.29 -10.01 9.05
C THR A 112 -16.25 -9.64 7.98
N SER A 113 -16.64 -8.84 7.00
CA SER A 113 -15.75 -8.46 5.90
C SER A 113 -14.59 -7.57 6.39
N ALA A 114 -13.38 -7.88 5.93
CA ALA A 114 -12.20 -7.04 6.14
C ALA A 114 -12.37 -5.63 5.54
N ALA A 115 -13.23 -5.48 4.52
CA ALA A 115 -13.59 -4.19 3.95
C ALA A 115 -14.63 -3.40 4.77
N GLY A 116 -15.18 -3.98 5.83
CA GLY A 116 -16.17 -3.31 6.67
C GLY A 116 -15.81 -1.88 7.06
N PRO A 117 -14.61 -1.60 7.59
CA PRO A 117 -14.17 -0.24 7.93
C PRO A 117 -14.09 0.70 6.71
N ILE A 118 -13.80 0.18 5.53
CA ILE A 118 -13.65 0.95 4.27
C ILE A 118 -15.03 1.44 3.80
N VAL A 119 -16.05 0.59 3.91
CA VAL A 119 -17.42 0.89 3.47
C VAL A 119 -18.32 1.44 4.58
N ALA A 120 -17.88 1.41 5.84
CA ALA A 120 -18.64 1.94 6.98
C ALA A 120 -19.15 3.37 6.78
N PRO A 121 -18.41 4.29 6.15
CA PRO A 121 -18.88 5.65 5.91
C PRO A 121 -20.02 5.76 4.87
N ILE A 122 -20.38 4.70 4.17
CA ILE A 122 -21.49 4.71 3.22
C ILE A 122 -22.81 4.64 4.00
N HIS A 123 -23.56 5.73 4.00
CA HIS A 123 -24.88 5.81 4.64
C HIS A 123 -25.92 5.02 3.87
N ASP A 124 -26.02 5.27 2.57
CA ASP A 124 -27.03 4.67 1.70
C ASP A 124 -26.50 4.42 0.29
N ILE A 125 -27.05 3.40 -0.38
CA ILE A 125 -26.79 3.09 -1.78
C ILE A 125 -28.12 2.96 -2.50
N ALA A 126 -28.35 3.82 -3.47
CA ALA A 126 -29.58 3.83 -4.28
C ALA A 126 -29.25 3.72 -5.78
N THR A 127 -30.26 3.50 -6.60
CA THR A 127 -30.12 3.52 -8.06
C THR A 127 -30.91 4.68 -8.66
N GLU A 128 -30.37 5.30 -9.70
CA GLU A 128 -31.03 6.38 -10.46
C GLU A 128 -31.00 6.01 -11.95
N GLY A 129 -32.18 5.92 -12.55
CA GLY A 129 -32.30 5.45 -13.93
C GLY A 129 -31.91 3.97 -14.10
N ASP A 130 -31.31 3.66 -15.24
CA ASP A 130 -30.93 2.29 -15.64
C ASP A 130 -29.40 2.04 -15.65
N ASP A 131 -28.58 3.04 -15.27
CA ASP A 131 -27.14 2.96 -15.36
C ASP A 131 -26.38 3.69 -14.23
N THR A 132 -27.06 4.24 -13.23
CA THR A 132 -26.39 5.05 -12.20
C THR A 132 -26.63 4.47 -10.80
N VAL A 133 -25.55 4.29 -10.04
CA VAL A 133 -25.56 4.00 -8.60
C VAL A 133 -25.24 5.28 -7.85
N VAL A 134 -26.03 5.59 -6.84
CA VAL A 134 -25.89 6.78 -5.99
C VAL A 134 -25.44 6.36 -4.60
N PHE A 135 -24.26 6.79 -4.21
CA PHE A 135 -23.73 6.59 -2.86
C PHE A 135 -23.94 7.85 -2.03
N THR A 136 -24.55 7.72 -0.88
CA THR A 136 -24.62 8.78 0.12
C THR A 136 -23.72 8.44 1.29
N LEU A 137 -22.82 9.35 1.66
CA LEU A 137 -21.85 9.16 2.73
C LEU A 137 -22.27 9.89 3.99
N ASP A 138 -21.89 9.41 5.16
CA ASP A 138 -22.09 10.08 6.45
C ASP A 138 -21.35 11.43 6.52
N GLY A 139 -20.16 11.49 5.93
CA GLY A 139 -19.34 12.71 5.80
C GLY A 139 -18.79 12.86 4.39
N GLY A 140 -18.41 14.08 3.99
CA GLY A 140 -17.78 14.31 2.70
C GLY A 140 -16.46 13.54 2.56
N ASN A 141 -16.26 12.89 1.41
CA ASN A 141 -15.02 12.18 1.10
C ASN A 141 -14.67 12.32 -0.39
N ALA A 142 -13.74 13.21 -0.70
CA ALA A 142 -13.26 13.44 -2.06
C ALA A 142 -12.43 12.27 -2.63
N ASP A 143 -11.95 11.38 -1.79
CA ASP A 143 -11.23 10.16 -2.20
C ASP A 143 -12.16 8.94 -2.35
N PHE A 144 -13.47 9.12 -2.21
CA PHE A 144 -14.40 8.00 -2.33
C PHE A 144 -14.25 7.19 -3.62
N PRO A 145 -14.02 7.81 -4.81
CA PRO A 145 -13.76 7.05 -6.02
C PRO A 145 -12.50 6.18 -5.97
N PHE A 146 -11.46 6.58 -5.21
CA PHE A 146 -10.28 5.73 -4.97
C PHE A 146 -10.63 4.52 -4.12
N ILE A 147 -11.52 4.67 -3.14
CA ILE A 147 -12.00 3.57 -2.29
C ILE A 147 -12.67 2.50 -3.14
N LEU A 148 -13.39 2.88 -4.18
CA LEU A 148 -14.08 1.96 -5.09
C LEU A 148 -13.14 1.08 -5.95
N SER A 149 -11.82 1.31 -5.90
CA SER A 149 -10.80 0.47 -6.53
C SER A 149 -10.22 -0.60 -5.59
N ASP A 150 -10.68 -0.66 -4.34
CA ASP A 150 -10.17 -1.61 -3.36
C ASP A 150 -10.46 -3.05 -3.77
N TYR A 151 -9.47 -3.92 -3.62
CA TYR A 151 -9.52 -5.31 -4.09
C TYR A 151 -10.58 -6.19 -3.40
N HIS A 152 -11.16 -5.75 -2.31
CA HIS A 152 -12.32 -6.40 -1.71
C HIS A 152 -13.63 -6.02 -2.42
N LEU A 153 -13.70 -4.80 -2.97
CA LEU A 153 -14.93 -4.25 -3.55
C LEU A 153 -15.14 -4.76 -4.99
N THR A 154 -14.96 -6.06 -5.15
CA THR A 154 -15.18 -6.78 -6.41
C THR A 154 -16.66 -6.81 -6.78
N ILE A 155 -16.96 -6.66 -8.05
CA ILE A 155 -18.34 -6.81 -8.53
C ILE A 155 -18.60 -8.25 -8.92
N CYS A 156 -19.48 -8.90 -8.16
CA CYS A 156 -19.93 -10.28 -8.35
C CYS A 156 -21.39 -10.34 -8.81
N PRO A 157 -21.83 -11.44 -9.43
CA PRO A 157 -23.24 -11.62 -9.77
C PRO A 157 -24.13 -11.55 -8.51
N ALA A 158 -25.24 -10.83 -8.59
CA ALA A 158 -26.24 -10.79 -7.53
C ALA A 158 -26.91 -12.17 -7.38
N ASP A 159 -27.09 -12.59 -6.13
CA ASP A 159 -27.82 -13.80 -5.72
C ASP A 159 -28.82 -13.42 -4.62
N GLY A 160 -30.06 -13.10 -5.03
CA GLY A 160 -31.07 -12.54 -4.14
C GLY A 160 -30.60 -11.18 -3.60
N ASP A 161 -30.55 -11.03 -2.28
CA ASP A 161 -30.05 -9.85 -1.58
C ASP A 161 -28.53 -9.91 -1.28
N SER A 162 -27.82 -10.89 -1.82
CA SER A 162 -26.40 -11.13 -1.63
C SER A 162 -25.68 -11.25 -2.99
N ILE A 163 -24.51 -11.90 -2.99
CA ILE A 163 -23.68 -12.12 -4.18
C ILE A 163 -23.25 -13.57 -4.31
N ASP A 164 -23.10 -14.06 -5.54
CA ASP A 164 -22.45 -15.35 -5.81
C ASP A 164 -20.94 -15.18 -5.96
N TRP A 165 -20.24 -15.21 -4.84
CA TRP A 165 -18.77 -15.24 -4.85
C TRP A 165 -18.19 -16.66 -4.97
N ARG A 166 -19.02 -17.70 -4.74
CA ARG A 166 -18.56 -19.10 -4.67
C ARG A 166 -18.27 -19.72 -6.03
N SER A 167 -19.00 -19.30 -7.04
CA SER A 167 -18.77 -19.78 -8.41
C SER A 167 -17.44 -19.33 -9.00
N GLY A 168 -16.88 -18.20 -8.51
CA GLY A 168 -15.75 -17.55 -9.15
C GLY A 168 -16.12 -16.83 -10.44
N ASP A 169 -17.43 -16.68 -10.73
CA ASP A 169 -17.91 -15.91 -11.88
C ASP A 169 -17.64 -14.43 -11.64
N GLY A 170 -16.93 -13.82 -12.54
CA GLY A 170 -16.55 -12.42 -12.50
C GLY A 170 -16.72 -11.74 -13.83
N CYS A 171 -16.42 -10.45 -13.89
CA CYS A 171 -16.41 -9.67 -15.11
C CYS A 171 -15.03 -9.07 -15.42
N GLY A 172 -13.98 -9.63 -14.80
CA GLY A 172 -12.58 -9.31 -15.04
C GLY A 172 -12.06 -9.81 -16.38
N SER A 173 -10.81 -9.53 -16.66
CA SER A 173 -10.19 -9.85 -17.95
C SER A 173 -9.78 -11.31 -18.10
N TYR A 174 -9.85 -12.09 -17.03
CA TYR A 174 -9.57 -13.54 -17.02
C TYR A 174 -10.68 -14.31 -16.31
N GLU A 175 -10.94 -15.53 -16.81
CA GLU A 175 -11.84 -16.51 -16.21
C GLU A 175 -11.08 -17.42 -15.26
N LEU A 176 -11.65 -17.74 -14.10
CA LEU A 176 -11.09 -18.67 -13.15
C LEU A 176 -11.26 -20.12 -13.66
N ILE A 177 -10.14 -20.84 -13.82
CA ILE A 177 -10.13 -22.25 -14.24
C ILE A 177 -9.98 -23.18 -13.04
N ASN A 178 -9.08 -22.81 -12.10
CA ASN A 178 -8.85 -23.60 -10.90
C ASN A 178 -8.43 -22.70 -9.74
N PHE A 179 -8.92 -23.01 -8.55
CA PHE A 179 -8.49 -22.38 -7.30
C PHE A 179 -8.17 -23.47 -6.27
N ASN A 180 -6.93 -23.48 -5.83
CA ASN A 180 -6.43 -24.39 -4.80
C ASN A 180 -5.87 -23.55 -3.64
N PRO A 181 -6.64 -23.36 -2.54
CA PRO A 181 -6.30 -22.46 -1.45
C PRO A 181 -4.88 -22.63 -0.91
N GLY A 182 -4.13 -21.54 -0.83
CA GLY A 182 -2.76 -21.52 -0.32
C GLY A 182 -1.73 -22.26 -1.19
N VAL A 183 -2.11 -22.72 -2.38
CA VAL A 183 -1.22 -23.45 -3.30
C VAL A 183 -1.11 -22.75 -4.63
N SER A 184 -2.21 -22.62 -5.38
CA SER A 184 -2.21 -21.98 -6.69
C SER A 184 -3.62 -21.63 -7.17
N TYR A 185 -3.68 -20.70 -8.11
CA TYR A 185 -4.84 -20.54 -8.98
C TYR A 185 -4.40 -20.44 -10.44
N SER A 186 -5.30 -20.82 -11.35
CA SER A 186 -5.08 -20.67 -12.78
C SER A 186 -6.26 -19.98 -13.43
N VAL A 187 -5.93 -19.17 -14.44
CA VAL A 187 -6.90 -18.33 -15.17
C VAL A 187 -6.62 -18.40 -16.66
N GLU A 188 -7.67 -18.25 -17.47
CA GLU A 188 -7.60 -18.11 -18.94
C GLU A 188 -8.19 -16.77 -19.34
N ARG A 189 -7.67 -16.17 -20.43
CA ARG A 189 -8.18 -14.89 -20.93
C ARG A 189 -9.65 -15.01 -21.32
N HIS A 190 -10.46 -14.07 -20.82
CA HIS A 190 -11.85 -13.93 -21.25
C HIS A 190 -11.94 -13.23 -22.60
N GLU A 191 -12.26 -13.98 -23.67
CA GLU A 191 -12.31 -13.45 -25.03
C GLU A 191 -13.41 -12.40 -25.23
N GLY A 192 -14.44 -12.40 -24.36
CA GLY A 192 -15.55 -11.44 -24.38
C GLY A 192 -15.33 -10.18 -23.57
N HIS A 193 -14.13 -9.99 -23.00
CA HIS A 193 -13.87 -8.82 -22.13
C HIS A 193 -14.03 -7.50 -22.91
N TRP A 194 -14.66 -6.53 -22.27
CA TRP A 194 -15.00 -5.23 -22.86
C TRP A 194 -13.79 -4.31 -23.15
N ARG A 195 -12.61 -4.59 -22.55
CA ARG A 195 -11.35 -3.88 -22.81
C ARG A 195 -10.46 -4.70 -23.75
N ASP A 196 -9.72 -4.02 -24.61
CA ASP A 196 -8.74 -4.62 -25.52
C ASP A 196 -7.28 -4.27 -25.17
N ASP A 197 -7.10 -3.40 -24.18
CA ASP A 197 -5.81 -2.89 -23.70
C ASP A 197 -5.27 -3.65 -22.46
N VAL A 198 -5.86 -4.78 -22.09
CA VAL A 198 -5.48 -5.66 -20.97
C VAL A 198 -5.50 -7.14 -21.39
N ALA A 199 -5.10 -8.02 -20.48
CA ALA A 199 -5.14 -9.48 -20.66
C ALA A 199 -4.31 -9.97 -21.86
N TRP A 200 -3.04 -9.68 -21.83
CA TRP A 200 -2.12 -10.01 -22.90
C TRP A 200 -1.73 -11.49 -22.95
N PHE A 201 -1.66 -12.19 -21.80
CA PHE A 201 -1.41 -13.63 -21.77
C PHE A 201 -2.67 -14.42 -22.18
N ASP A 202 -2.48 -15.59 -22.80
CA ASP A 202 -3.61 -16.50 -23.04
C ASP A 202 -4.09 -17.13 -21.74
N SER A 203 -3.16 -17.38 -20.82
CA SER A 203 -3.45 -17.95 -19.50
C SER A 203 -2.37 -17.60 -18.49
N ALA A 204 -2.70 -17.74 -17.22
CA ALA A 204 -1.73 -17.57 -16.14
C ALA A 204 -1.94 -18.61 -15.02
N GLU A 205 -0.84 -19.00 -14.38
CA GLU A 205 -0.81 -19.78 -13.15
C GLU A 205 -0.05 -19.01 -12.08
N ILE A 206 -0.70 -18.72 -10.96
CA ILE A 206 -0.11 -18.05 -9.82
C ILE A 206 0.07 -19.05 -8.70
N ILE A 207 1.30 -19.18 -8.21
CA ILE A 207 1.71 -20.21 -7.25
C ILE A 207 2.11 -19.52 -5.95
N ALA A 208 1.54 -19.94 -4.85
CA ALA A 208 1.93 -19.49 -3.52
C ALA A 208 3.24 -20.19 -3.11
N ILE A 209 4.34 -19.45 -3.07
CA ILE A 209 5.63 -19.92 -2.56
C ILE A 209 6.07 -18.99 -1.43
N VAL A 210 5.70 -19.34 -0.21
CA VAL A 210 5.91 -18.48 0.97
C VAL A 210 7.40 -18.35 1.32
N ASP A 211 8.17 -19.44 1.19
CA ASP A 211 9.62 -19.40 1.43
C ASP A 211 10.33 -18.55 0.37
N GLN A 212 11.01 -17.51 0.81
CA GLN A 212 11.68 -16.52 -0.04
C GLN A 212 12.80 -17.12 -0.89
N ASN A 213 13.54 -18.08 -0.35
CA ASN A 213 14.63 -18.73 -1.07
C ASN A 213 14.10 -19.69 -2.13
N ALA A 214 13.03 -20.44 -1.82
CA ALA A 214 12.35 -21.32 -2.79
C ALA A 214 11.76 -20.48 -3.93
N ARG A 215 11.14 -19.33 -3.62
CA ARG A 215 10.58 -18.41 -4.61
C ARG A 215 11.66 -17.83 -5.53
N THR A 216 12.77 -17.40 -4.97
CA THR A 216 13.94 -16.90 -5.72
C THR A 216 14.50 -18.03 -6.61
N THR A 217 14.59 -19.26 -6.09
CA THR A 217 15.09 -20.42 -6.84
C THR A 217 14.18 -20.75 -8.02
N ALA A 218 12.87 -20.70 -7.84
CA ALA A 218 11.89 -20.94 -8.92
C ALA A 218 12.04 -19.92 -10.07
N LEU A 219 12.32 -18.64 -9.76
CA LEU A 219 12.62 -17.63 -10.76
C LEU A 219 13.95 -17.92 -11.48
N VAL A 220 14.99 -18.29 -10.73
CA VAL A 220 16.34 -18.57 -11.26
C VAL A 220 16.37 -19.82 -12.14
N SER A 221 15.60 -20.85 -11.79
CA SER A 221 15.47 -22.10 -12.60
C SER A 221 14.59 -21.90 -13.85
N GLY A 222 13.76 -20.84 -13.86
CA GLY A 222 12.78 -20.60 -14.94
C GLY A 222 11.49 -21.37 -14.77
N ASP A 223 11.24 -21.95 -13.58
CA ASP A 223 9.96 -22.59 -13.25
C ASP A 223 8.82 -21.57 -13.16
N VAL A 224 9.16 -20.32 -12.80
CA VAL A 224 8.26 -19.16 -12.87
C VAL A 224 8.94 -18.00 -13.61
N GLN A 225 8.14 -17.14 -14.21
CA GLN A 225 8.62 -15.95 -14.92
C GLN A 225 8.59 -14.68 -14.06
N VAL A 226 7.84 -14.67 -12.95
CA VAL A 226 7.73 -13.54 -12.02
C VAL A 226 7.83 -14.06 -10.60
N ALA A 227 8.53 -13.31 -9.74
CA ALA A 227 8.59 -13.56 -8.29
C ALA A 227 8.57 -12.25 -7.53
N ASP A 228 7.63 -12.10 -6.59
CA ASP A 228 7.54 -10.97 -5.70
C ASP A 228 8.55 -11.05 -4.53
N ARG A 229 8.71 -9.95 -3.79
CA ARG A 229 9.40 -9.89 -2.49
C ARG A 229 10.72 -10.64 -2.44
N LEU A 230 11.63 -10.31 -3.35
CA LEU A 230 12.97 -10.90 -3.39
C LEU A 230 13.78 -10.54 -2.14
N ASP A 231 14.65 -11.45 -1.71
CA ASP A 231 15.57 -11.19 -0.61
C ASP A 231 16.60 -10.12 -1.01
N LEU A 232 16.53 -8.95 -0.38
CA LEU A 232 17.38 -7.80 -0.68
C LEU A 232 18.87 -8.10 -0.58
N LYS A 233 19.27 -9.08 0.26
CA LYS A 233 20.67 -9.53 0.38
C LYS A 233 21.17 -10.22 -0.88
N THR A 234 20.28 -10.85 -1.63
CA THR A 234 20.63 -11.63 -2.83
C THR A 234 20.36 -10.91 -4.14
N VAL A 235 19.54 -9.87 -4.13
CA VAL A 235 19.16 -9.10 -5.34
C VAL A 235 20.37 -8.60 -6.13
N GLY A 236 21.42 -8.16 -5.46
CA GLY A 236 22.67 -7.73 -6.12
C GLY A 236 23.37 -8.83 -6.93
N LEU A 237 23.17 -10.11 -6.60
CA LEU A 237 23.64 -11.24 -7.40
C LEU A 237 22.69 -11.53 -8.57
N LEU A 238 21.39 -11.48 -8.30
CA LEU A 238 20.36 -11.72 -9.32
C LEU A 238 20.40 -10.68 -10.45
N SER A 239 20.67 -9.42 -10.12
CA SER A 239 20.77 -8.33 -11.10
C SER A 239 21.91 -8.48 -12.12
N ARG A 240 22.87 -9.38 -11.86
CA ARG A 240 23.96 -9.69 -12.81
C ARG A 240 23.58 -10.75 -13.84
N ARG A 241 22.42 -11.37 -13.70
CA ARG A 241 21.93 -12.37 -14.63
C ARG A 241 21.29 -11.70 -15.84
N PRO A 242 21.65 -12.10 -17.08
CA PRO A 242 21.10 -11.48 -18.29
C PRO A 242 19.65 -11.89 -18.59
N ASP A 243 19.17 -12.95 -17.94
CA ASP A 243 17.85 -13.56 -18.14
C ASP A 243 16.82 -13.12 -17.08
N ILE A 244 17.25 -12.31 -16.08
CA ILE A 244 16.39 -11.80 -15.01
C ILE A 244 16.48 -10.28 -14.97
N GLN A 245 15.33 -9.64 -14.89
CA GLN A 245 15.19 -8.21 -14.61
C GLN A 245 14.76 -8.03 -13.15
N ILE A 246 15.43 -7.14 -12.43
CA ILE A 246 15.03 -6.72 -11.10
C ILE A 246 14.33 -5.37 -11.20
N ASN A 247 13.17 -5.29 -10.57
CA ASN A 247 12.38 -4.07 -10.47
C ASN A 247 12.34 -3.61 -9.02
N ALA A 248 12.49 -2.33 -8.82
CA ALA A 248 12.38 -1.67 -7.52
C ALA A 248 11.48 -0.45 -7.68
N VAL A 249 10.28 -0.53 -7.14
CA VAL A 249 9.27 0.53 -7.23
C VAL A 249 9.14 1.20 -5.87
N ALA A 250 9.15 2.52 -5.83
CA ALA A 250 9.00 3.27 -4.59
C ALA A 250 7.65 2.90 -3.94
N GLY A 251 7.73 2.25 -2.78
CA GLY A 251 6.56 1.81 -2.03
C GLY A 251 6.06 2.85 -1.04
N THR A 252 4.88 2.62 -0.52
CA THR A 252 4.28 3.42 0.55
C THR A 252 4.52 2.82 1.94
N GLN A 253 5.07 1.60 2.00
CA GLN A 253 5.48 0.97 3.25
C GLN A 253 6.65 1.73 3.87
N HIS A 254 6.53 2.08 5.16
CA HIS A 254 7.57 2.80 5.86
C HIS A 254 7.81 2.22 7.25
N TYR A 255 9.01 2.45 7.75
CA TYR A 255 9.45 2.05 9.07
C TYR A 255 9.54 3.26 9.97
N THR A 256 9.14 3.09 11.22
CA THR A 256 9.06 4.20 12.19
C THR A 256 9.74 3.82 13.50
N PHE A 257 10.21 4.85 14.21
CA PHE A 257 10.49 4.79 15.62
C PHE A 257 9.50 5.73 16.32
N ALA A 258 8.48 5.14 16.95
CA ALA A 258 7.37 5.87 17.57
C ALA A 258 7.67 6.18 19.03
N MET A 259 7.49 7.46 19.41
CA MET A 259 7.71 7.99 20.74
C MET A 259 6.37 8.32 21.39
N ASP A 260 6.11 7.85 22.61
CA ASP A 260 4.92 8.26 23.37
C ASP A 260 5.05 9.71 23.80
N THR A 261 4.35 10.61 23.13
CA THR A 261 4.43 12.05 23.37
C THR A 261 3.83 12.50 24.72
N ARG A 262 3.22 11.60 25.46
CA ARG A 262 2.69 11.84 26.82
C ARG A 262 3.76 11.67 27.88
N GLU A 263 4.80 10.89 27.59
CA GLU A 263 5.82 10.46 28.55
C GLU A 263 7.12 11.27 28.40
N ALA A 264 7.80 11.55 29.52
CA ALA A 264 9.11 12.17 29.48
C ALA A 264 10.17 11.16 29.02
N PRO A 265 11.18 11.57 28.22
CA PRO A 265 11.45 12.94 27.77
C PRO A 265 10.74 13.32 26.45
N TYR A 266 9.90 12.43 25.89
CA TYR A 266 9.30 12.60 24.55
C TYR A 266 8.14 13.61 24.53
N ASN A 267 7.65 14.03 25.67
CA ASN A 267 6.64 15.10 25.79
C ASN A 267 7.21 16.49 25.41
N ASP A 268 8.53 16.68 25.43
CA ASP A 268 9.17 17.90 24.93
C ASP A 268 9.50 17.76 23.42
N ASN A 269 8.91 18.66 22.60
CA ASN A 269 9.18 18.63 21.16
C ASN A 269 10.66 18.91 20.82
N ASN A 270 11.40 19.66 21.62
CA ASN A 270 12.82 19.86 21.38
C ASN A 270 13.60 18.54 21.51
N VAL A 271 13.24 17.70 22.47
CA VAL A 271 13.83 16.34 22.57
C VAL A 271 13.49 15.49 21.34
N ARG A 272 12.23 15.51 20.90
CA ARG A 272 11.84 14.78 19.68
C ARG A 272 12.60 15.29 18.45
N GLN A 273 12.76 16.60 18.29
CA GLN A 273 13.56 17.16 17.20
C GLN A 273 15.05 16.76 17.32
N ALA A 274 15.63 16.76 18.51
CA ALA A 274 17.00 16.26 18.70
C ALA A 274 17.14 14.81 18.23
N LEU A 275 16.19 13.95 18.61
CA LEU A 275 16.14 12.55 18.17
C LEU A 275 16.02 12.45 16.65
N LYS A 276 15.17 13.27 16.00
CA LYS A 276 15.00 13.31 14.54
C LYS A 276 16.28 13.72 13.78
N TYR A 277 17.05 14.68 14.31
CA TYR A 277 18.34 15.08 13.71
C TYR A 277 19.49 14.14 14.06
N GLY A 278 19.37 13.32 15.11
CA GLY A 278 20.38 12.35 15.52
C GLY A 278 20.41 11.05 14.70
N VAL A 279 19.44 10.81 13.81
CA VAL A 279 19.37 9.59 13.01
C VAL A 279 20.00 9.78 11.63
N ASN A 280 20.95 8.89 11.27
CA ASN A 280 21.52 8.82 9.92
C ASN A 280 20.63 7.97 9.01
N ARG A 281 19.67 8.61 8.35
CA ARG A 281 18.67 7.96 7.49
C ARG A 281 19.27 7.26 6.29
N GLN A 282 20.29 7.86 5.68
CA GLN A 282 20.96 7.26 4.52
C GLN A 282 21.63 5.95 4.89
N GLU A 283 22.30 5.89 6.04
CA GLU A 283 22.93 4.68 6.51
C GLU A 283 21.90 3.56 6.76
N LEU A 284 20.73 3.90 7.30
CA LEU A 284 19.63 2.93 7.47
C LEU A 284 19.13 2.39 6.12
N VAL A 285 18.91 3.26 5.13
CA VAL A 285 18.52 2.82 3.77
C VAL A 285 19.60 1.91 3.17
N ASP A 286 20.86 2.28 3.28
CA ASP A 286 21.98 1.51 2.70
C ASP A 286 22.18 0.15 3.36
N LYS A 287 22.04 0.06 4.69
CA LYS A 287 22.37 -1.15 5.47
C LYS A 287 21.17 -2.05 5.74
N ILE A 288 19.99 -1.48 5.97
CA ILE A 288 18.77 -2.26 6.28
C ILE A 288 18.01 -2.59 5.00
N LEU A 289 17.86 -1.62 4.09
CA LEU A 289 17.18 -1.81 2.82
C LEU A 289 18.12 -2.10 1.64
N PHE A 290 19.44 -2.22 1.88
CA PHE A 290 20.43 -2.50 0.83
C PHE A 290 20.34 -1.53 -0.37
N GLY A 291 19.93 -0.28 -0.12
CA GLY A 291 19.69 0.74 -1.14
C GLY A 291 18.32 0.64 -1.84
N TYR A 292 17.49 -0.36 -1.50
CA TYR A 292 16.14 -0.52 -2.07
C TYR A 292 15.10 0.20 -1.23
N GLY A 293 15.22 1.50 -1.16
CA GLY A 293 14.32 2.38 -0.43
C GLY A 293 14.69 3.85 -0.61
N SER A 294 13.92 4.70 0.01
CA SER A 294 14.18 6.13 0.08
C SER A 294 14.23 6.62 1.52
N ILE A 295 14.96 7.71 1.76
CA ILE A 295 14.97 8.35 3.07
C ILE A 295 13.61 8.96 3.36
N GLY A 296 13.14 8.81 4.60
CA GLY A 296 11.95 9.46 5.11
C GLY A 296 12.24 10.87 5.62
N ASN A 297 11.19 11.63 5.90
CA ASN A 297 11.27 12.98 6.45
C ASN A 297 10.30 13.18 7.63
N ASP A 298 10.14 12.13 8.44
CA ASP A 298 9.33 12.10 9.66
C ASP A 298 7.84 12.40 9.44
N HIS A 299 7.32 12.05 8.26
CA HIS A 299 5.90 12.00 7.92
C HIS A 299 5.61 10.76 7.06
N PRO A 300 4.37 10.21 7.09
CA PRO A 300 4.09 8.89 6.52
C PRO A 300 3.78 8.89 5.02
N ILE A 301 3.80 10.05 4.36
CA ILE A 301 3.45 10.15 2.94
C ILE A 301 4.74 10.00 2.13
N GLY A 302 4.81 8.94 1.32
CA GLY A 302 5.95 8.61 0.49
C GLY A 302 5.93 9.26 -0.89
N GLN A 303 7.08 9.26 -1.58
CA GLN A 303 7.28 9.92 -2.87
C GLN A 303 6.34 9.43 -4.00
N GLY A 304 5.81 8.21 -3.89
CA GLY A 304 4.86 7.65 -4.84
C GLY A 304 3.40 8.06 -4.60
N GLN A 305 3.11 8.86 -3.59
CA GLN A 305 1.75 9.28 -3.26
C GLN A 305 1.42 10.66 -3.85
N ARG A 306 0.16 10.85 -4.21
CA ARG A 306 -0.36 12.02 -4.94
C ARG A 306 -0.03 13.37 -4.30
N PHE A 307 -0.14 13.45 -2.97
CA PHE A 307 0.08 14.66 -2.19
C PHE A 307 1.40 14.64 -1.40
N TYR A 308 2.40 13.90 -1.89
CA TYR A 308 3.74 13.97 -1.29
C TYR A 308 4.30 15.40 -1.34
N ASN A 309 4.73 15.93 -0.18
CA ASN A 309 5.31 17.27 -0.08
C ASN A 309 6.81 17.25 -0.42
N SER A 310 7.14 17.50 -1.67
CA SER A 310 8.54 17.61 -2.14
C SER A 310 9.19 18.95 -1.77
N GLU A 311 8.43 19.92 -1.27
CA GLU A 311 8.91 21.24 -0.86
C GLU A 311 9.37 21.27 0.61
N LEU A 312 8.97 20.26 1.40
CA LEU A 312 9.36 20.19 2.81
C LEU A 312 10.86 19.89 2.93
N GLU A 313 11.59 20.81 3.59
CA GLU A 313 13.02 20.64 3.79
C GLU A 313 13.35 19.29 4.44
N GLN A 314 14.24 18.53 3.77
CA GLN A 314 14.68 17.22 4.24
C GLN A 314 15.51 17.36 5.52
N LYS A 315 15.08 16.70 6.60
CA LYS A 315 15.89 16.58 7.81
C LYS A 315 17.09 15.67 7.57
N ALA A 316 18.23 16.27 7.33
CA ALA A 316 19.49 15.54 7.24
C ALA A 316 20.01 15.17 8.65
N TYR A 317 20.90 14.17 8.73
CA TYR A 317 21.67 13.90 9.93
C TYR A 317 22.52 15.10 10.30
N ASP A 318 22.26 15.68 11.46
CA ASP A 318 22.95 16.89 11.96
C ASP A 318 23.08 16.81 13.48
N PRO A 319 24.19 16.24 13.99
CA PRO A 319 24.42 16.09 15.42
C PRO A 319 24.57 17.43 16.15
N ASP A 320 25.02 18.48 15.47
CA ASP A 320 25.15 19.81 16.12
C ASP A 320 23.77 20.45 16.30
N LYS A 321 22.90 20.30 15.32
CA LYS A 321 21.50 20.75 15.41
C LYS A 321 20.73 19.93 16.46
N ALA A 322 21.00 18.64 16.58
CA ALA A 322 20.44 17.81 17.64
C ALA A 322 20.85 18.31 19.04
N LYS A 323 22.14 18.59 19.25
CA LYS A 323 22.63 19.18 20.51
C LYS A 323 22.00 20.56 20.78
N TRP A 324 21.81 21.35 19.74
CA TRP A 324 21.13 22.63 19.89
C TRP A 324 19.72 22.46 20.43
N TYR A 325 18.95 21.50 19.89
CA TYR A 325 17.61 21.20 20.39
C TYR A 325 17.61 20.65 21.82
N LEU A 326 18.58 19.79 22.20
CA LEU A 326 18.72 19.35 23.60
C LEU A 326 18.93 20.53 24.54
N LYS A 327 19.77 21.50 24.16
CA LYS A 327 19.94 22.74 24.96
C LYS A 327 18.67 23.57 25.07
N GLN A 328 17.83 23.62 24.04
CA GLN A 328 16.52 24.27 24.13
C GLN A 328 15.59 23.56 25.12
N ALA A 329 15.73 22.24 25.28
CA ALA A 329 15.06 21.47 26.31
C ALA A 329 15.70 21.57 27.70
N GLY A 330 16.81 22.33 27.83
CA GLY A 330 17.54 22.45 29.08
C GLY A 330 18.45 21.26 29.41
N LEU A 331 18.80 20.46 28.41
CA LEU A 331 19.57 19.23 28.55
C LEU A 331 20.93 19.34 27.86
N ASP A 332 21.96 18.72 28.43
CA ASP A 332 23.27 18.52 27.79
C ASP A 332 23.30 17.18 27.02
N SER A 333 22.55 16.20 27.48
CA SER A 333 22.36 14.89 26.86
C SER A 333 21.01 14.30 27.30
N VAL A 334 20.56 13.27 26.57
CA VAL A 334 19.33 12.54 26.89
C VAL A 334 19.56 11.02 26.81
N ASP A 335 19.05 10.29 27.81
CA ASP A 335 19.05 8.82 27.83
C ASP A 335 17.69 8.31 27.34
N VAL A 336 17.73 7.45 26.32
CA VAL A 336 16.51 6.87 25.73
C VAL A 336 16.72 5.38 25.42
N THR A 337 15.65 4.59 25.53
CA THR A 337 15.67 3.17 25.19
C THR A 337 14.74 2.91 24.02
N LEU A 338 15.26 2.39 22.90
CA LEU A 338 14.49 2.01 21.72
C LEU A 338 14.25 0.49 21.75
N SER A 339 13.01 0.09 21.96
CA SER A 339 12.57 -1.30 21.87
C SER A 339 12.40 -1.72 20.40
N ALA A 340 13.05 -2.81 20.00
CA ALA A 340 13.09 -3.26 18.63
C ALA A 340 13.03 -4.78 18.52
N ALA A 341 12.31 -5.30 17.53
CA ALA A 341 12.27 -6.71 17.15
C ALA A 341 12.06 -6.86 15.64
N ASP A 342 12.49 -7.98 15.08
CA ASP A 342 12.23 -8.27 13.65
C ASP A 342 10.74 -8.48 13.35
N ALA A 343 9.90 -8.62 14.37
CA ALA A 343 8.44 -8.57 14.23
C ALA A 343 7.94 -7.19 13.75
N ALA A 344 8.65 -6.11 14.10
CA ALA A 344 8.34 -4.77 13.58
C ALA A 344 8.74 -4.65 12.10
N PHE A 345 9.97 -5.01 11.78
CA PHE A 345 10.47 -5.17 10.41
C PHE A 345 11.81 -5.90 10.44
N VAL A 346 12.12 -6.60 9.37
CA VAL A 346 13.40 -7.35 9.27
C VAL A 346 14.57 -6.39 9.37
N GLY A 347 15.43 -6.60 10.37
CA GLY A 347 16.57 -5.74 10.66
C GLY A 347 16.26 -4.57 11.60
N ALA A 348 15.11 -4.53 12.28
CA ALA A 348 14.76 -3.47 13.23
C ALA A 348 15.77 -3.34 14.37
N VAL A 349 16.27 -4.46 14.89
CA VAL A 349 17.32 -4.46 15.93
C VAL A 349 18.63 -3.87 15.41
N ASP A 350 19.03 -4.24 14.19
CA ASP A 350 20.23 -3.69 13.54
C ASP A 350 20.04 -2.18 13.26
N ALA A 351 18.85 -1.76 12.86
CA ALA A 351 18.50 -0.35 12.67
C ALA A 351 18.63 0.44 13.97
N ALA A 352 18.19 -0.11 15.11
CA ALA A 352 18.36 0.51 16.42
C ALA A 352 19.83 0.64 16.83
N VAL A 353 20.68 -0.36 16.50
CA VAL A 353 22.14 -0.31 16.74
C VAL A 353 22.81 0.75 15.85
N LEU A 354 22.45 0.85 14.58
CA LEU A 354 22.95 1.90 13.69
C LEU A 354 22.53 3.28 14.19
N TYR A 355 21.29 3.41 14.65
CA TYR A 355 20.81 4.66 15.23
C TYR A 355 21.55 4.99 16.52
N GLN A 356 21.84 4.03 17.42
CA GLN A 356 22.68 4.25 18.60
C GLN A 356 24.01 4.86 18.21
N SER A 357 24.65 4.34 17.17
CA SER A 357 25.95 4.83 16.70
C SER A 357 25.88 6.29 16.23
N SER A 358 24.90 6.64 15.40
CA SER A 358 24.76 8.01 14.92
C SER A 358 24.28 8.97 16.01
N ALA A 359 23.45 8.52 16.93
CA ALA A 359 22.88 9.32 18.04
C ALA A 359 23.94 9.73 19.06
N ALA A 360 24.99 8.93 19.24
CA ALA A 360 26.07 9.23 20.21
C ALA A 360 26.74 10.59 19.96
N ASP A 361 26.99 10.91 18.68
CA ASP A 361 27.57 12.20 18.30
C ASP A 361 26.62 13.39 18.52
N ALA A 362 25.32 13.09 18.65
CA ALA A 362 24.24 14.07 18.86
C ALA A 362 23.95 14.35 20.36
N GLY A 363 24.68 13.75 21.30
CA GLY A 363 24.39 13.86 22.73
C GLY A 363 23.22 13.00 23.18
N ILE A 364 22.85 12.00 22.41
CA ILE A 364 21.76 11.06 22.69
C ILE A 364 22.35 9.71 23.08
N ASN A 365 22.14 9.29 24.33
CA ASN A 365 22.56 8.00 24.86
C ASN A 365 21.45 6.96 24.57
N LEU A 366 21.36 6.51 23.32
CA LEU A 366 20.37 5.54 22.92
C LEU A 366 20.80 4.12 23.29
N THR A 367 19.93 3.40 23.98
CA THR A 367 20.10 1.98 24.30
C THR A 367 19.11 1.14 23.47
N PRO A 368 19.58 0.33 22.50
CA PRO A 368 18.71 -0.64 21.83
C PRO A 368 18.27 -1.73 22.81
N SER A 369 16.96 -1.95 22.92
CA SER A 369 16.37 -3.06 23.67
C SER A 369 15.81 -4.08 22.69
N ARG A 370 16.47 -5.25 22.60
CA ARG A 370 15.95 -6.33 21.78
C ARG A 370 14.76 -6.99 22.46
N GLU A 371 13.62 -6.99 21.81
CA GLU A 371 12.38 -7.57 22.27
C GLU A 371 12.13 -8.95 21.60
N PRO A 372 11.35 -9.84 22.21
CA PRO A 372 10.87 -11.04 21.57
C PRO A 372 9.96 -10.70 20.36
N ASN A 373 10.01 -11.52 19.31
CA ASN A 373 9.06 -11.40 18.20
C ASN A 373 7.64 -11.80 18.63
N ASP A 374 7.56 -12.86 19.46
CA ASP A 374 6.29 -13.29 20.05
C ASP A 374 5.80 -12.25 21.08
N GLY A 375 4.54 -11.88 20.97
CA GLY A 375 3.94 -10.87 21.83
C GLY A 375 4.36 -9.41 21.55
N TYR A 376 5.13 -9.13 20.50
CA TYR A 376 5.61 -7.78 20.23
C TYR A 376 4.46 -6.76 20.11
N TRP A 377 3.41 -7.12 19.40
CA TRP A 377 2.28 -6.23 19.15
C TRP A 377 1.36 -6.05 20.36
N SER A 378 1.32 -7.03 21.29
CA SER A 378 0.52 -6.94 22.52
C SER A 378 1.25 -6.30 23.69
N ASP A 379 2.58 -6.50 23.80
CA ASP A 379 3.33 -6.23 25.01
C ASP A 379 4.36 -5.09 24.85
N VAL A 380 4.69 -4.72 23.59
CA VAL A 380 5.67 -3.68 23.27
C VAL A 380 5.04 -2.50 22.55
N TRP A 381 4.39 -2.74 21.41
CA TRP A 381 3.74 -1.68 20.62
C TRP A 381 2.64 -1.00 21.43
N MET A 382 2.65 0.32 21.49
CA MET A 382 1.74 1.15 22.30
C MET A 382 1.76 0.85 23.81
N LYS A 383 2.82 0.19 24.31
CA LYS A 383 3.02 -0.14 25.73
C LYS A 383 4.34 0.39 26.27
N LYS A 384 5.35 0.53 25.41
CA LYS A 384 6.65 1.12 25.75
C LYS A 384 6.79 2.47 25.04
N ASP A 385 7.57 3.33 25.65
CA ASP A 385 7.60 4.76 25.32
C ASP A 385 8.30 5.07 23.99
N PHE A 386 9.19 4.18 23.52
CA PHE A 386 9.93 4.36 22.27
C PHE A 386 10.15 3.00 21.59
N VAL A 387 9.49 2.79 20.47
CA VAL A 387 9.39 1.48 19.83
C VAL A 387 9.59 1.54 18.32
N SER A 388 10.16 0.49 17.74
CA SER A 388 10.20 0.33 16.29
C SER A 388 8.88 -0.23 15.77
N VAL A 389 8.41 0.28 14.62
CA VAL A 389 7.12 -0.10 14.02
C VAL A 389 7.27 -0.12 12.50
N TYR A 390 6.38 -0.81 11.80
CA TYR A 390 6.16 -0.64 10.37
C TYR A 390 4.71 -0.23 10.11
N TRP A 391 4.54 0.51 9.03
CA TRP A 391 3.23 0.79 8.48
C TRP A 391 3.17 0.33 7.04
N SER A 392 2.19 -0.51 6.73
CA SER A 392 1.84 -0.81 5.34
C SER A 392 1.27 0.44 4.68
N GLY A 393 1.47 0.55 3.37
CA GLY A 393 0.89 1.64 2.60
C GLY A 393 -0.63 1.72 2.70
N ARG A 394 -1.14 2.88 2.33
CA ARG A 394 -2.58 3.13 2.13
C ARG A 394 -2.77 3.71 0.75
N VAL A 395 -3.95 3.45 0.17
CA VAL A 395 -4.28 3.91 -1.19
C VAL A 395 -4.30 5.43 -1.27
N VAL A 396 -4.80 6.09 -0.21
CA VAL A 396 -4.87 7.55 -0.10
C VAL A 396 -4.28 8.04 1.22
N GLU A 397 -3.81 9.27 1.21
CA GLU A 397 -3.14 9.91 2.33
C GLU A 397 -4.04 10.02 3.57
N ASP A 398 -5.33 10.32 3.37
CA ASP A 398 -6.32 10.42 4.45
C ASP A 398 -6.39 9.14 5.29
N GLN A 399 -6.31 7.97 4.65
CA GLN A 399 -6.37 6.70 5.36
C GLN A 399 -5.18 6.50 6.31
N MET A 400 -3.98 6.92 5.93
CA MET A 400 -2.82 6.84 6.80
C MET A 400 -2.91 7.85 7.94
N PHE A 401 -3.27 9.08 7.64
CA PHE A 401 -3.40 10.15 8.63
C PHE A 401 -4.49 9.86 9.66
N SER A 402 -5.67 9.41 9.21
CA SER A 402 -6.78 9.08 10.11
C SER A 402 -6.52 7.83 10.96
N THR A 403 -5.76 6.87 10.43
CA THR A 403 -5.45 5.63 11.15
C THR A 403 -4.41 5.82 12.25
N ALA A 404 -3.32 6.56 11.95
CA ALA A 404 -2.13 6.56 12.78
C ALA A 404 -1.76 7.93 13.38
N TYR A 405 -2.39 9.03 12.95
CA TYR A 405 -1.99 10.39 13.37
C TYR A 405 -3.13 11.25 13.90
N GLN A 406 -4.38 10.89 13.61
CA GLN A 406 -5.54 11.59 14.16
C GLN A 406 -5.54 11.49 15.68
N CYS A 407 -5.89 12.60 16.35
CA CYS A 407 -6.02 12.63 17.81
C CYS A 407 -7.03 11.56 18.28
N GLY A 408 -6.58 10.67 19.19
CA GLY A 408 -7.42 9.62 19.74
C GLY A 408 -7.68 8.43 18.83
N ALA A 409 -7.08 8.36 17.63
CA ALA A 409 -7.16 7.16 16.81
C ALA A 409 -6.53 5.96 17.55
N SER A 410 -7.18 4.80 17.46
CA SER A 410 -6.79 3.60 18.23
C SER A 410 -5.39 3.08 17.90
N TRP A 411 -4.86 3.42 16.71
CA TRP A 411 -3.53 3.05 16.25
C TRP A 411 -2.57 4.23 16.16
N ASN A 412 -2.89 5.38 16.77
CA ASN A 412 -1.95 6.48 16.92
C ASN A 412 -0.91 6.10 17.98
N ASP A 413 0.14 5.43 17.55
CA ASP A 413 1.17 4.82 18.40
C ASP A 413 2.14 5.81 19.03
N SER A 414 2.11 7.05 18.61
CA SER A 414 2.81 8.17 19.26
C SER A 414 1.95 8.94 20.26
N PHE A 415 0.65 8.70 20.27
CA PHE A 415 -0.34 9.47 21.06
C PHE A 415 -0.27 10.98 20.83
N TRP A 416 0.39 11.40 19.74
CA TRP A 416 0.46 12.80 19.36
C TRP A 416 -0.93 13.30 18.99
N CYS A 417 -1.23 14.53 19.44
CA CYS A 417 -2.51 15.17 19.21
C CYS A 417 -2.27 16.63 18.84
N ASN A 418 -2.80 17.06 17.70
CA ASN A 418 -2.68 18.43 17.23
C ASN A 418 -4.01 18.87 16.61
N GLU A 419 -4.64 19.88 17.21
CA GLU A 419 -5.97 20.38 16.81
C GLU A 419 -5.95 20.89 15.35
N ARG A 420 -4.89 21.59 14.94
CA ARG A 420 -4.75 22.10 13.57
C ARG A 420 -4.65 20.97 12.54
N PHE A 421 -3.93 19.89 12.88
CA PHE A 421 -3.82 18.71 12.05
C PHE A 421 -5.20 18.06 11.83
N ASP A 422 -5.96 17.86 12.90
CA ASP A 422 -7.31 17.25 12.83
C ASP A 422 -8.29 18.13 12.05
N GLU A 423 -8.24 19.46 12.23
CA GLU A 423 -9.04 20.40 11.43
C GLU A 423 -8.73 20.30 9.92
N LEU A 424 -7.45 20.26 9.57
CA LEU A 424 -7.00 20.14 8.18
C LEU A 424 -7.45 18.84 7.56
N MET A 425 -7.32 17.74 8.30
CA MET A 425 -7.72 16.41 7.83
C MET A 425 -9.22 16.35 7.51
N ILE A 426 -10.07 16.88 8.41
CA ILE A 426 -11.52 16.94 8.20
C ILE A 426 -11.86 17.81 6.96
N LYS A 427 -11.19 18.94 6.80
CA LYS A 427 -11.40 19.85 5.65
C LYS A 427 -10.94 19.23 4.34
N ALA A 428 -9.73 18.65 4.32
CA ALA A 428 -9.15 18.02 3.13
C ALA A 428 -9.99 16.84 2.63
N ARG A 429 -10.63 16.12 3.56
CA ARG A 429 -11.50 14.98 3.24
C ARG A 429 -12.70 15.38 2.37
N SER A 430 -13.27 16.54 2.58
CA SER A 430 -14.45 17.02 1.84
C SER A 430 -14.15 18.04 0.72
N GLU A 431 -12.91 18.49 0.59
CA GLU A 431 -12.52 19.46 -0.45
C GLU A 431 -12.31 18.74 -1.79
N LEU A 432 -12.98 19.23 -2.84
CA LEU A 432 -12.89 18.68 -4.21
C LEU A 432 -11.81 19.36 -5.06
N ASP A 433 -11.34 20.53 -4.66
CA ASP A 433 -10.26 21.26 -5.33
C ASP A 433 -8.90 20.64 -4.94
N GLU A 434 -8.24 19.99 -5.89
CA GLU A 434 -6.98 19.27 -5.65
C GLU A 434 -5.84 20.18 -5.22
N ASP A 435 -5.79 21.44 -5.67
CA ASP A 435 -4.71 22.34 -5.28
C ASP A 435 -4.88 22.76 -3.82
N LYS A 436 -6.10 23.05 -3.37
CA LYS A 436 -6.40 23.32 -1.96
C LYS A 436 -6.16 22.09 -1.08
N ARG A 437 -6.52 20.90 -1.57
CA ARG A 437 -6.22 19.66 -0.84
C ARG A 437 -4.72 19.47 -0.68
N ARG A 438 -3.96 19.70 -1.74
CA ARG A 438 -2.49 19.61 -1.73
C ARG A 438 -1.88 20.53 -0.66
N GLU A 439 -2.33 21.79 -0.60
CA GLU A 439 -1.88 22.72 0.45
C GLU A 439 -2.16 22.20 1.86
N MET A 440 -3.36 21.65 2.10
CA MET A 440 -3.73 21.07 3.39
C MET A 440 -2.86 19.85 3.73
N TYR A 441 -2.64 18.93 2.77
CA TYR A 441 -1.79 17.76 2.98
C TYR A 441 -0.32 18.14 3.16
N TYR A 442 0.15 19.20 2.51
CA TYR A 442 1.50 19.74 2.71
C TYR A 442 1.69 20.27 4.13
N GLU A 443 0.71 21.04 4.63
CA GLU A 443 0.72 21.53 6.01
C GLU A 443 0.67 20.38 7.02
N MET A 444 -0.19 19.37 6.81
CA MET A 444 -0.26 18.20 7.69
C MET A 444 1.06 17.41 7.74
N GLN A 445 1.73 17.20 6.60
CA GLN A 445 3.06 16.58 6.56
C GLN A 445 4.08 17.39 7.34
N ALA A 446 4.07 18.72 7.20
CA ALA A 446 4.96 19.60 7.93
C ALA A 446 4.70 19.56 9.45
N LEU A 447 3.43 19.51 9.88
CA LEU A 447 3.06 19.38 11.29
C LEU A 447 3.58 18.06 11.88
N VAL A 448 3.35 16.92 11.21
CA VAL A 448 3.84 15.61 11.67
C VAL A 448 5.35 15.60 11.72
N SER A 449 6.02 16.08 10.67
CA SER A 449 7.49 16.13 10.62
C SER A 449 8.06 17.00 11.75
N ASN A 450 7.48 18.18 12.01
CA ASN A 450 8.05 19.16 12.95
C ASN A 450 7.57 18.99 14.39
N GLU A 451 6.41 18.38 14.62
CA GLU A 451 5.81 18.28 15.95
C GLU A 451 5.45 16.85 16.35
N GLY A 452 5.25 15.96 15.37
CA GLY A 452 4.80 14.58 15.61
C GLY A 452 5.77 13.75 16.43
N GLY A 453 5.23 12.71 17.05
CA GLY A 453 5.95 11.77 17.91
C GLY A 453 6.62 10.63 17.17
N VAL A 454 6.90 10.76 15.87
CA VAL A 454 7.49 9.69 15.07
C VAL A 454 8.78 10.14 14.39
N ILE A 455 9.73 9.22 14.30
CA ILE A 455 10.84 9.29 13.37
C ILE A 455 10.55 8.33 12.25
N ILE A 456 10.47 8.81 11.02
CA ILE A 456 10.29 7.97 9.83
C ILE A 456 11.57 8.06 9.02
N PRO A 457 12.54 7.15 9.28
CA PRO A 457 13.84 7.24 8.64
C PRO A 457 13.84 6.76 7.20
N MET A 458 12.94 5.84 6.83
CA MET A 458 13.00 5.19 5.52
C MET A 458 11.65 4.64 5.06
N PHE A 459 11.47 4.66 3.74
CA PHE A 459 10.42 3.95 3.00
C PHE A 459 11.04 2.77 2.26
N ALA A 460 10.37 1.62 2.29
CA ALA A 460 10.82 0.43 1.58
C ALA A 460 10.26 0.41 0.15
N ASN A 461 11.11 0.04 -0.83
CA ASN A 461 10.64 -0.24 -2.18
C ASN A 461 10.00 -1.62 -2.26
N TRP A 462 9.05 -1.78 -3.18
CA TRP A 462 8.63 -3.09 -3.66
C TRP A 462 9.73 -3.64 -4.56
N VAL A 463 10.33 -4.78 -4.19
CA VAL A 463 11.44 -5.38 -4.96
C VAL A 463 11.04 -6.75 -5.42
N PHE A 464 10.89 -6.90 -6.73
CA PHE A 464 10.47 -8.13 -7.38
C PHE A 464 11.30 -8.38 -8.64
N GLY A 465 11.24 -9.60 -9.15
CA GLY A 465 11.99 -9.99 -10.34
C GLY A 465 11.11 -10.63 -11.39
N ASN A 466 11.46 -10.41 -12.64
CA ASN A 466 10.87 -11.15 -13.75
C ASN A 466 11.94 -11.66 -14.73
N SER A 467 11.60 -12.78 -15.40
CA SER A 467 12.36 -13.25 -16.54
C SER A 467 12.28 -12.22 -17.68
N THR A 468 13.35 -12.02 -18.42
CA THR A 468 13.35 -11.20 -19.64
C THR A 468 12.42 -11.69 -20.74
N LYS A 469 11.79 -12.87 -20.56
CA LYS A 469 10.70 -13.37 -21.42
C LYS A 469 9.36 -12.69 -21.15
N VAL A 470 9.25 -11.95 -20.04
CA VAL A 470 8.05 -11.17 -19.66
C VAL A 470 8.43 -9.70 -19.70
N ALA A 471 7.60 -8.93 -20.37
CA ALA A 471 7.76 -7.48 -20.50
C ALA A 471 6.61 -6.73 -19.82
N HIS A 472 6.87 -5.51 -19.45
CA HIS A 472 5.94 -4.58 -18.83
C HIS A 472 6.29 -3.14 -19.24
N THR A 473 5.42 -2.19 -18.93
CA THR A 473 5.69 -0.75 -19.07
C THR A 473 6.84 -0.30 -18.15
N GLU A 474 7.37 0.87 -18.38
CA GLU A 474 8.40 1.46 -17.50
C GLU A 474 7.83 1.89 -16.17
N GLU A 475 6.69 2.54 -16.24
CA GLU A 475 5.91 2.97 -15.10
C GLU A 475 5.14 1.78 -14.54
N MET A 476 5.17 1.63 -13.24
CA MET A 476 4.50 0.57 -12.49
C MET A 476 3.81 1.16 -11.27
N SER A 477 2.65 0.66 -10.97
CA SER A 477 1.89 1.11 -9.81
C SER A 477 2.64 0.82 -8.50
N SER A 478 2.63 1.79 -7.60
CA SER A 478 3.29 1.73 -6.29
C SER A 478 2.36 1.37 -5.13
N ASN A 479 1.05 1.29 -5.36
CA ASN A 479 0.08 1.05 -4.28
C ASN A 479 0.20 -0.36 -3.68
N TRP A 480 0.56 -1.37 -4.48
CA TRP A 480 0.88 -2.72 -4.05
C TRP A 480 2.11 -3.25 -4.80
N ASP A 481 2.64 -4.40 -4.35
CA ASP A 481 3.74 -5.10 -5.00
C ASP A 481 3.39 -5.48 -6.46
N VAL A 482 4.37 -5.79 -7.26
CA VAL A 482 4.28 -6.28 -8.66
C VAL A 482 3.21 -5.53 -9.47
N ASP A 483 3.47 -4.22 -9.72
CA ASP A 483 2.58 -3.36 -10.51
C ASP A 483 1.15 -3.27 -9.93
N GLY A 484 1.05 -3.08 -8.61
CA GLY A 484 -0.23 -2.98 -7.93
C GLY A 484 -1.00 -4.30 -7.86
N MET A 485 -0.35 -5.45 -7.96
CA MET A 485 -0.95 -6.78 -8.11
C MET A 485 -1.80 -6.98 -9.37
N ARG A 486 -1.71 -6.06 -10.33
CA ARG A 486 -2.41 -6.14 -11.62
C ARG A 486 -1.51 -6.65 -12.77
N PHE A 487 -0.37 -7.24 -12.46
CA PHE A 487 0.60 -7.72 -13.45
C PHE A 487 0.01 -8.77 -14.41
N VAL A 488 -0.93 -9.61 -13.99
CA VAL A 488 -1.62 -10.59 -14.86
C VAL A 488 -2.36 -9.90 -16.00
N GLU A 489 -2.97 -8.75 -15.73
CA GLU A 489 -3.72 -7.97 -16.74
C GLU A 489 -2.81 -7.12 -17.63
N ARG A 490 -1.75 -6.52 -17.02
CA ARG A 490 -0.98 -5.41 -17.62
C ARG A 490 0.27 -5.85 -18.36
N TRP A 491 0.87 -7.00 -18.00
CA TRP A 491 2.12 -7.47 -18.54
C TRP A 491 1.92 -8.44 -19.72
N TRP A 492 2.98 -8.69 -20.51
CA TRP A 492 2.93 -9.52 -21.73
C TRP A 492 4.19 -10.34 -21.93
N MET A 493 4.13 -11.35 -22.83
CA MET A 493 5.33 -12.06 -23.28
C MET A 493 6.17 -11.16 -24.20
N ALA A 494 7.49 -11.08 -23.94
CA ALA A 494 8.45 -10.23 -24.65
C ALA A 494 8.70 -10.69 -26.11
#